data_7b987685df843bbbe895ef124564ec2b
#
_entry.id   7b987685df843bbbe895ef124564ec2b
#
_cell.length_a   1.000
_cell.length_b   1.000
_cell.length_c   1.000
_cell.angle_alpha   90.00
_cell.angle_beta   90.00
_cell.angle_gamma   90.00
#
_symmetry.space_group_name_H-M   'P 1'
#
loop_
_entity.id
_entity.type
_entity.pdbx_description
1 polymer ?
#
loop_
_entity_poly.entity_id
_entity_poly.type
_entity_poly.pdbx_seq_one_letter_code
_entity_poly.pdbx_strand_id
1 'polypeptide(L)'
;MRVNLKRFILFAIGFLLVSSFSFSVYADTLDSASNKFFTNNNINETLDAQSDVYAIGNNLKFAGKVEADILAAGNNITIETESVGGSIRVAGATILINSNVERNINAAAASVEIKEGTKAKGIYVASGDVNFNGEAEDLFVNADTVTINGTVTGNVKVNCSKLIIGENARVDGTFEVRGEEEPIILGDFDSSKITFDKIITDYDNESLFAGINIAGKIISLITAIIFCILITLFCSR
;
A
#
# COMPACT_ATOMS: atom_id res chain seq x y z
N MET A 1 20.30 33.17 8.22
CA MET A 1 19.06 33.04 7.43
C MET A 1 17.88 33.46 8.32
N ARG A 2 17.35 34.69 8.16
CA ARG A 2 16.26 35.21 9.00
C ARG A 2 14.95 34.61 8.49
N VAL A 3 14.41 33.64 9.21
CA VAL A 3 13.06 33.11 8.98
C VAL A 3 12.06 34.23 9.22
N ASN A 4 11.26 34.54 8.22
CA ASN A 4 10.31 35.65 8.25
C ASN A 4 9.15 35.27 9.22
N LEU A 5 9.26 35.72 10.47
CA LEU A 5 8.34 35.43 11.57
C LEU A 5 6.87 35.64 11.18
N LYS A 6 6.56 36.63 10.32
CA LYS A 6 5.20 36.86 9.80
C LYS A 6 4.67 35.72 8.95
N ARG A 7 5.51 35.06 8.13
CA ARG A 7 5.09 33.89 7.33
C ARG A 7 4.89 32.65 8.19
N PHE A 8 5.70 32.50 9.26
CA PHE A 8 5.53 31.41 10.21
C PHE A 8 4.23 31.54 11.01
N ILE A 9 3.87 32.76 11.46
CA ILE A 9 2.62 33.05 12.17
C ILE A 9 1.40 32.82 11.26
N LEU A 10 1.45 33.22 9.98
CA LEU A 10 0.38 32.97 9.02
C LEU A 10 0.18 31.46 8.75
N PHE A 11 1.27 30.69 8.69
CA PHE A 11 1.21 29.23 8.51
C PHE A 11 0.64 28.54 9.75
N ALA A 12 1.01 28.99 10.96
CA ALA A 12 0.50 28.48 12.23
C ALA A 12 -0.99 28.79 12.41
N ILE A 13 -1.43 30.00 12.02
CA ILE A 13 -2.86 30.39 12.07
C ILE A 13 -3.67 29.59 11.02
N GLY A 14 -3.15 29.38 9.82
CA GLY A 14 -3.79 28.53 8.81
C GLY A 14 -3.95 27.07 9.26
N PHE A 15 -2.93 26.52 9.92
CA PHE A 15 -2.99 25.18 10.49
C PHE A 15 -3.97 25.06 11.66
N LEU A 16 -4.04 26.10 12.51
CA LEU A 16 -4.99 26.14 13.64
C LEU A 16 -6.46 26.23 13.15
N LEU A 17 -6.71 26.93 12.04
CA LEU A 17 -8.05 27.02 11.44
C LEU A 17 -8.51 25.70 10.80
N VAL A 18 -7.59 24.90 10.27
CA VAL A 18 -7.91 23.58 9.71
C VAL A 18 -8.17 22.55 10.82
N SER A 19 -7.51 22.69 11.99
CA SER A 19 -7.68 21.77 13.13
C SER A 19 -8.95 22.04 13.95
N SER A 20 -9.62 23.18 13.75
CA SER A 20 -10.86 23.50 14.46
C SER A 20 -12.14 22.96 13.80
N PHE A 21 -12.06 22.28 12.67
CA PHE A 21 -13.19 21.52 12.14
C PHE A 21 -13.36 20.22 12.94
N SER A 22 -14.06 20.32 14.05
CA SER A 22 -14.60 19.16 14.75
C SER A 22 -15.71 18.57 13.88
N PHE A 23 -15.40 17.50 13.14
CA PHE A 23 -16.43 16.68 12.51
C PHE A 23 -17.19 15.98 13.63
N SER A 24 -18.35 16.51 13.98
CA SER A 24 -19.33 15.77 14.76
C SER A 24 -19.87 14.67 13.84
N VAL A 25 -19.38 13.45 14.01
CA VAL A 25 -19.98 12.28 13.37
C VAL A 25 -21.30 12.02 14.12
N TYR A 26 -22.39 12.44 13.55
CA TYR A 26 -23.71 11.97 13.97
C TYR A 26 -23.84 10.53 13.46
N ALA A 27 -23.83 9.56 14.38
CA ALA A 27 -24.25 8.20 14.09
C ALA A 27 -25.78 8.21 13.89
N ASP A 28 -26.19 8.44 12.66
CA ASP A 28 -27.58 8.24 12.29
C ASP A 28 -27.83 6.76 12.00
N THR A 29 -29.02 6.26 12.26
CA THR A 29 -29.42 4.87 12.06
C THR A 29 -29.15 4.44 10.64
N LEU A 30 -28.15 3.56 10.48
CA LEU A 30 -27.52 3.22 9.21
C LEU A 30 -28.44 2.37 8.35
N ASP A 31 -28.94 2.96 7.31
CA ASP A 31 -29.48 2.27 6.14
C ASP A 31 -28.36 1.39 5.51
N SER A 32 -28.71 0.26 4.91
CA SER A 32 -27.76 -0.72 4.35
C SER A 32 -26.80 -0.17 3.25
N ALA A 33 -27.01 1.09 2.86
CA ALA A 33 -26.19 1.82 1.87
C ALA A 33 -25.10 2.71 2.48
N SER A 34 -24.85 2.68 3.80
CA SER A 34 -23.83 3.53 4.42
C SER A 34 -22.49 2.79 4.55
N ASN A 35 -21.39 3.56 4.50
CA ASN A 35 -20.04 3.06 4.69
C ASN A 35 -19.88 2.28 6.00
N LYS A 36 -19.15 1.15 5.97
CA LYS A 36 -18.88 0.34 7.14
C LYS A 36 -17.55 0.72 7.76
N PHE A 37 -17.54 0.95 9.06
CA PHE A 37 -16.34 1.32 9.83
C PHE A 37 -16.05 0.28 10.90
N PHE A 38 -14.85 -0.29 10.87
CA PHE A 38 -14.36 -1.27 11.83
C PHE A 38 -13.12 -0.73 12.55
N THR A 39 -13.17 -0.66 13.88
CA THR A 39 -12.06 -0.15 14.72
C THR A 39 -11.85 -1.06 15.91
N ASN A 40 -11.34 -2.26 15.69
CA ASN A 40 -11.06 -3.23 16.73
C ASN A 40 -9.71 -3.88 16.54
N ASN A 41 -9.10 -4.32 17.63
CA ASN A 41 -7.79 -4.99 17.58
C ASN A 41 -7.83 -6.25 16.69
N ASN A 42 -8.90 -7.04 16.78
CA ASN A 42 -9.14 -8.21 15.93
C ASN A 42 -10.51 -8.07 15.26
N ILE A 43 -10.52 -8.09 13.94
CA ILE A 43 -11.72 -8.01 13.10
C ILE A 43 -11.74 -9.27 12.24
N ASN A 44 -12.84 -10.02 12.29
CA ASN A 44 -13.08 -11.19 11.43
C ASN A 44 -14.53 -11.13 10.98
N GLU A 45 -14.76 -10.59 9.79
CA GLU A 45 -16.08 -10.25 9.29
C GLU A 45 -16.36 -10.91 7.95
N THR A 46 -17.58 -11.45 7.82
CA THR A 46 -18.14 -11.82 6.52
C THR A 46 -19.02 -10.67 6.04
N LEU A 47 -18.57 -9.99 5.01
CA LEU A 47 -19.17 -8.78 4.52
C LEU A 47 -20.26 -9.07 3.48
N ASP A 48 -21.32 -8.26 3.52
CA ASP A 48 -22.25 -8.01 2.44
C ASP A 48 -22.47 -6.50 2.41
N ALA A 49 -21.49 -5.79 1.81
CA ALA A 49 -21.42 -4.33 1.88
C ALA A 49 -21.70 -3.73 0.50
N GLN A 50 -22.70 -2.83 0.45
CA GLN A 50 -23.05 -2.08 -0.74
C GLN A 50 -22.22 -0.81 -0.94
N SER A 51 -21.41 -0.44 0.07
CA SER A 51 -20.61 0.79 0.12
C SER A 51 -19.22 0.50 0.65
N ASP A 52 -18.40 1.55 0.80
CA ASP A 52 -17.02 1.43 1.23
C ASP A 52 -16.87 0.81 2.61
N VAL A 53 -15.80 0.03 2.77
CA VAL A 53 -15.37 -0.59 4.02
C VAL A 53 -14.08 0.05 4.49
N TYR A 54 -14.10 0.62 5.67
CA TYR A 54 -12.96 1.22 6.33
C TYR A 54 -12.61 0.41 7.57
N ALA A 55 -11.35 -0.02 7.71
CA ALA A 55 -10.94 -0.84 8.84
C ALA A 55 -9.57 -0.46 9.40
N ILE A 56 -9.48 -0.35 10.71
CA ILE A 56 -8.23 -0.17 11.43
C ILE A 56 -8.17 -1.15 12.59
N GLY A 57 -7.08 -1.94 12.67
CA GLY A 57 -6.89 -2.90 13.75
C GLY A 57 -5.54 -3.61 13.66
N ASN A 58 -5.32 -4.58 14.53
CA ASN A 58 -4.08 -5.37 14.49
C ASN A 58 -4.22 -6.55 13.52
N ASN A 59 -5.29 -7.34 13.66
CA ASN A 59 -5.57 -8.48 12.81
C ASN A 59 -6.92 -8.27 12.13
N LEU A 60 -6.90 -8.14 10.81
CA LEU A 60 -8.08 -7.87 9.98
C LEU A 60 -8.28 -9.05 9.03
N LYS A 61 -9.46 -9.67 9.09
CA LYS A 61 -9.86 -10.69 8.13
C LYS A 61 -11.24 -10.37 7.58
N PHE A 62 -11.34 -10.30 6.26
CA PHE A 62 -12.58 -10.03 5.54
C PHE A 62 -12.87 -11.15 4.55
N ALA A 63 -14.13 -11.61 4.56
CA ALA A 63 -14.71 -12.54 3.60
C ALA A 63 -16.02 -11.96 3.05
N GLY A 64 -16.69 -12.67 2.13
CA GLY A 64 -17.96 -12.26 1.55
C GLY A 64 -17.82 -11.28 0.40
N LYS A 65 -18.67 -10.25 0.31
CA LYS A 65 -18.78 -9.37 -0.86
C LYS A 65 -18.78 -7.90 -0.47
N VAL A 66 -18.09 -7.07 -1.27
CA VAL A 66 -18.09 -5.61 -1.14
C VAL A 66 -18.32 -5.01 -2.53
N GLU A 67 -19.37 -4.20 -2.70
CA GLU A 67 -19.70 -3.58 -3.99
C GLU A 67 -18.86 -2.32 -4.28
N ALA A 68 -18.16 -1.79 -3.27
CA ALA A 68 -17.38 -0.56 -3.37
C ALA A 68 -15.90 -0.79 -2.96
N ASP A 69 -15.24 0.19 -2.37
CA ASP A 69 -13.81 0.12 -2.00
C ASP A 69 -13.59 -0.54 -0.63
N ILE A 70 -12.41 -1.17 -0.44
CA ILE A 70 -11.90 -1.56 0.87
C ILE A 70 -10.67 -0.71 1.18
N LEU A 71 -10.69 0.01 2.31
CA LEU A 71 -9.56 0.72 2.87
C LEU A 71 -9.23 0.13 4.24
N ALA A 72 -8.05 -0.48 4.40
CA ALA A 72 -7.69 -1.10 5.66
C ALA A 72 -6.24 -0.83 6.06
N ALA A 73 -6.03 -0.64 7.37
CA ALA A 73 -4.70 -0.50 7.95
C ALA A 73 -4.57 -1.39 9.20
N GLY A 74 -3.51 -2.20 9.25
CA GLY A 74 -3.32 -3.14 10.35
C GLY A 74 -1.98 -3.85 10.31
N ASN A 75 -1.69 -4.68 11.30
CA ASN A 75 -0.47 -5.48 11.26
C ASN A 75 -0.62 -6.67 10.31
N ASN A 76 -1.68 -7.47 10.49
CA ASN A 76 -1.98 -8.61 9.63
C ASN A 76 -3.33 -8.36 8.94
N ILE A 77 -3.34 -8.33 7.62
CA ILE A 77 -4.53 -8.09 6.82
C ILE A 77 -4.75 -9.25 5.87
N THR A 78 -5.90 -9.89 5.97
CA THR A 78 -6.32 -10.99 5.09
C THR A 78 -7.63 -10.60 4.43
N ILE A 79 -7.62 -10.48 3.11
CA ILE A 79 -8.82 -10.21 2.31
C ILE A 79 -9.09 -11.45 1.45
N GLU A 80 -10.12 -12.20 1.84
CA GLU A 80 -10.60 -13.42 1.15
C GLU A 80 -12.06 -13.22 0.71
N THR A 81 -12.34 -12.04 0.16
CA THR A 81 -13.67 -11.72 -0.37
C THR A 81 -13.90 -12.36 -1.73
N GLU A 82 -15.14 -12.74 -2.00
CA GLU A 82 -15.53 -13.26 -3.32
C GLU A 82 -15.33 -12.21 -4.39
N SER A 83 -15.73 -10.96 -4.09
CA SER A 83 -15.57 -9.83 -4.99
C SER A 83 -15.48 -8.49 -4.26
N VAL A 84 -14.76 -7.55 -4.89
CA VAL A 84 -14.70 -6.13 -4.54
C VAL A 84 -14.99 -5.33 -5.82
N GLY A 85 -16.14 -4.66 -5.88
CA GLY A 85 -16.56 -3.87 -7.04
C GLY A 85 -15.77 -2.58 -7.25
N GLY A 86 -15.07 -2.12 -6.22
CA GLY A 86 -14.14 -1.00 -6.25
C GLY A 86 -12.68 -1.42 -6.27
N SER A 87 -11.89 -0.74 -5.45
CA SER A 87 -10.46 -0.97 -5.26
C SER A 87 -10.15 -1.43 -3.84
N ILE A 88 -9.06 -2.17 -3.66
CA ILE A 88 -8.47 -2.47 -2.36
C ILE A 88 -7.28 -1.54 -2.12
N ARG A 89 -7.28 -0.84 -0.98
CA ARG A 89 -6.17 0.01 -0.52
C ARG A 89 -5.79 -0.38 0.90
N VAL A 90 -4.61 -1.00 1.04
CA VAL A 90 -4.21 -1.62 2.31
C VAL A 90 -2.78 -1.29 2.68
N ALA A 91 -2.57 -1.10 3.99
CA ALA A 91 -1.24 -0.89 4.55
C ALA A 91 -1.05 -1.70 5.84
N GLY A 92 0.05 -2.46 5.94
CA GLY A 92 0.29 -3.34 7.08
C GLY A 92 1.70 -3.88 7.19
N ALA A 93 1.90 -4.87 8.05
CA ALA A 93 3.14 -5.64 8.07
C ALA A 93 3.03 -6.86 7.15
N THR A 94 1.93 -7.59 7.22
CA THR A 94 1.66 -8.74 6.36
C THR A 94 0.28 -8.60 5.72
N ILE A 95 0.24 -8.70 4.41
CA ILE A 95 -0.99 -8.58 3.62
C ILE A 95 -1.14 -9.83 2.75
N LEU A 96 -2.32 -10.46 2.84
CA LEU A 96 -2.74 -11.56 1.97
C LEU A 96 -4.04 -11.17 1.28
N ILE A 97 -4.06 -11.28 -0.05
CA ILE A 97 -5.25 -10.97 -0.86
C ILE A 97 -5.59 -12.18 -1.74
N ASN A 98 -6.85 -12.61 -1.63
CA ASN A 98 -7.48 -13.63 -2.45
C ASN A 98 -8.90 -13.16 -2.80
N SER A 99 -9.03 -12.32 -3.81
CA SER A 99 -10.29 -11.65 -4.14
C SER A 99 -10.36 -11.26 -5.61
N ASN A 100 -11.55 -11.32 -6.18
CA ASN A 100 -11.82 -10.71 -7.50
C ASN A 100 -12.10 -9.22 -7.33
N VAL A 101 -11.19 -8.37 -7.79
CA VAL A 101 -11.23 -6.91 -7.64
C VAL A 101 -11.48 -6.27 -9.00
N GLU A 102 -12.59 -5.56 -9.16
CA GLU A 102 -12.95 -4.99 -10.45
C GLU A 102 -12.05 -3.83 -10.89
N ARG A 103 -11.35 -3.20 -9.94
CA ARG A 103 -10.46 -2.07 -10.22
C ARG A 103 -9.03 -2.39 -9.80
N ASN A 104 -8.51 -1.69 -8.81
CA ASN A 104 -7.08 -1.74 -8.49
C ASN A 104 -6.82 -2.26 -7.08
N ILE A 105 -5.66 -2.91 -6.92
CA ILE A 105 -5.10 -3.24 -5.61
C ILE A 105 -3.89 -2.32 -5.37
N ASN A 106 -3.92 -1.59 -4.26
CA ASN A 106 -2.80 -0.78 -3.77
C ASN A 106 -2.40 -1.31 -2.40
N ALA A 107 -1.22 -1.88 -2.29
CA ALA A 107 -0.73 -2.51 -1.06
C ALA A 107 0.65 -1.98 -0.67
N ALA A 108 0.82 -1.67 0.63
CA ALA A 108 2.10 -1.32 1.21
C ALA A 108 2.35 -2.11 2.49
N ALA A 109 3.42 -2.94 2.55
CA ALA A 109 3.68 -3.80 3.69
C ALA A 109 5.16 -4.22 3.79
N ALA A 110 5.52 -5.00 4.83
CA ALA A 110 6.78 -5.72 4.82
C ALA A 110 6.68 -6.97 3.92
N SER A 111 5.51 -7.64 3.89
CA SER A 111 5.26 -8.78 3.01
C SER A 111 3.86 -8.72 2.41
N VAL A 112 3.76 -8.94 1.10
CA VAL A 112 2.49 -8.98 0.34
C VAL A 112 2.40 -10.29 -0.44
N GLU A 113 1.32 -11.00 -0.22
CA GLU A 113 0.96 -12.20 -0.97
C GLU A 113 -0.35 -11.97 -1.75
N ILE A 114 -0.27 -12.04 -3.07
CA ILE A 114 -1.40 -12.03 -4.00
C ILE A 114 -1.63 -13.47 -4.46
N LYS A 115 -2.75 -14.06 -4.01
CA LYS A 115 -3.09 -15.46 -4.27
C LYS A 115 -3.56 -15.69 -5.70
N GLU A 116 -3.53 -16.95 -6.14
CA GLU A 116 -3.97 -17.42 -7.47
C GLU A 116 -5.42 -17.02 -7.82
N GLY A 117 -6.33 -16.98 -6.81
CA GLY A 117 -7.72 -16.56 -7.02
C GLY A 117 -7.92 -15.05 -7.17
N THR A 118 -6.86 -14.24 -7.05
CA THR A 118 -6.95 -12.78 -7.16
C THR A 118 -6.97 -12.36 -8.61
N LYS A 119 -7.92 -11.48 -8.96
CA LYS A 119 -7.98 -10.78 -10.25
C LYS A 119 -8.11 -9.28 -10.02
N ALA A 120 -7.39 -8.47 -10.79
CA ALA A 120 -7.50 -7.01 -10.74
C ALA A 120 -7.09 -6.37 -12.07
N LYS A 121 -7.51 -5.11 -12.33
CA LYS A 121 -6.99 -4.35 -13.47
C LYS A 121 -5.54 -3.93 -13.21
N GLY A 122 -5.30 -3.19 -12.16
CA GLY A 122 -3.95 -2.76 -11.81
C GLY A 122 -3.57 -3.21 -10.40
N ILE A 123 -2.35 -3.73 -10.25
CA ILE A 123 -1.79 -4.11 -8.95
C ILE A 123 -0.54 -3.28 -8.71
N TYR A 124 -0.57 -2.48 -7.65
CA TYR A 124 0.48 -1.54 -7.25
C TYR A 124 0.96 -1.90 -5.86
N VAL A 125 2.20 -2.39 -5.73
CA VAL A 125 2.75 -2.88 -4.47
C VAL A 125 4.06 -2.21 -4.12
N ALA A 126 4.17 -1.75 -2.86
CA ALA A 126 5.43 -1.35 -2.25
C ALA A 126 5.68 -2.22 -1.01
N SER A 127 6.73 -3.05 -1.00
CA SER A 127 6.93 -4.06 0.05
C SER A 127 8.41 -4.43 0.23
N GLY A 128 8.75 -5.18 1.28
CA GLY A 128 10.00 -5.92 1.36
C GLY A 128 9.94 -7.14 0.45
N ASP A 129 8.94 -7.99 0.65
CA ASP A 129 8.74 -9.21 -0.12
C ASP A 129 7.38 -9.21 -0.82
N VAL A 130 7.36 -9.59 -2.10
CA VAL A 130 6.12 -9.74 -2.89
C VAL A 130 6.06 -11.13 -3.52
N ASN A 131 4.95 -11.82 -3.30
CA ASN A 131 4.61 -13.06 -3.99
C ASN A 131 3.33 -12.87 -4.79
N PHE A 132 3.44 -12.80 -6.12
CA PHE A 132 2.33 -12.60 -7.03
C PHE A 132 2.00 -13.89 -7.78
N ASN A 133 0.84 -14.47 -7.47
CA ASN A 133 0.30 -15.68 -8.11
C ASN A 133 -1.03 -15.41 -8.84
N GLY A 134 -1.56 -14.19 -8.76
CA GLY A 134 -2.87 -13.83 -9.30
C GLY A 134 -2.87 -13.48 -10.79
N GLU A 135 -3.95 -12.83 -11.22
CA GLU A 135 -4.13 -12.30 -12.56
C GLU A 135 -4.27 -10.77 -12.51
N ALA A 136 -3.60 -10.03 -13.40
CA ALA A 136 -3.70 -8.59 -13.52
C ALA A 136 -3.64 -8.13 -14.98
N GLU A 137 -4.22 -6.96 -15.30
CA GLU A 137 -3.89 -6.29 -16.54
C GLU A 137 -2.50 -5.67 -16.43
N ASP A 138 -2.25 -4.84 -15.40
CA ASP A 138 -0.94 -4.22 -15.16
C ASP A 138 -0.41 -4.54 -13.76
N LEU A 139 0.91 -4.73 -13.64
CA LEU A 139 1.60 -5.02 -12.39
C LEU A 139 2.78 -4.07 -12.17
N PHE A 140 2.72 -3.26 -11.11
CA PHE A 140 3.78 -2.34 -10.70
C PHE A 140 4.26 -2.69 -9.28
N VAL A 141 5.52 -3.08 -9.16
CA VAL A 141 6.10 -3.52 -7.88
C VAL A 141 7.38 -2.77 -7.58
N ASN A 142 7.50 -2.32 -6.35
CA ASN A 142 8.74 -1.84 -5.76
C ASN A 142 9.00 -2.62 -4.46
N ALA A 143 10.02 -3.48 -4.44
CA ALA A 143 10.30 -4.36 -3.32
C ALA A 143 11.76 -4.81 -3.28
N ASP A 144 12.20 -5.45 -2.19
CA ASP A 144 13.53 -6.07 -2.16
C ASP A 144 13.53 -7.39 -2.94
N THR A 145 12.57 -8.26 -2.63
CA THR A 145 12.42 -9.54 -3.34
C THR A 145 11.02 -9.63 -3.97
N VAL A 146 10.98 -10.03 -5.24
CA VAL A 146 9.74 -10.23 -6.00
C VAL A 146 9.72 -11.62 -6.60
N THR A 147 8.64 -12.35 -6.36
CA THR A 147 8.33 -13.60 -7.07
C THR A 147 7.07 -13.41 -7.90
N ILE A 148 7.18 -13.60 -9.21
CA ILE A 148 6.06 -13.53 -10.15
C ILE A 148 5.80 -14.94 -10.67
N ASN A 149 4.65 -15.51 -10.36
CA ASN A 149 4.20 -16.83 -10.81
C ASN A 149 2.76 -16.79 -11.37
N GLY A 150 2.20 -15.60 -11.50
CA GLY A 150 0.86 -15.33 -12.01
C GLY A 150 0.86 -14.83 -13.45
N THR A 151 -0.31 -14.36 -13.90
CA THR A 151 -0.54 -13.88 -15.27
C THR A 151 -0.73 -12.37 -15.29
N VAL A 152 -0.02 -11.67 -16.19
CA VAL A 152 -0.22 -10.25 -16.48
C VAL A 152 -0.46 -10.08 -17.98
N THR A 153 -1.64 -9.59 -18.35
CA THR A 153 -2.03 -9.42 -19.76
C THR A 153 -1.51 -8.12 -20.38
N GLY A 154 -1.21 -7.12 -19.57
CA GLY A 154 -0.61 -5.86 -19.96
C GLY A 154 0.85 -5.74 -19.51
N ASN A 155 1.19 -4.65 -18.84
CA ASN A 155 2.57 -4.29 -18.58
C ASN A 155 3.02 -4.68 -17.16
N VAL A 156 4.25 -5.13 -17.06
CA VAL A 156 4.94 -5.37 -15.79
C VAL A 156 6.07 -4.38 -15.63
N LYS A 157 6.12 -3.70 -14.50
CA LYS A 157 7.23 -2.85 -14.09
C LYS A 157 7.66 -3.18 -12.68
N VAL A 158 8.89 -3.67 -12.53
CA VAL A 158 9.44 -4.10 -11.24
C VAL A 158 10.72 -3.36 -10.95
N ASN A 159 10.80 -2.77 -9.75
CA ASN A 159 12.04 -2.31 -9.15
C ASN A 159 12.34 -3.21 -7.94
N CYS A 160 13.44 -3.95 -7.96
CA CYS A 160 13.77 -4.87 -6.87
C CYS A 160 15.27 -5.16 -6.81
N SER A 161 15.73 -5.67 -5.68
CA SER A 161 17.09 -6.25 -5.60
C SER A 161 17.12 -7.62 -6.27
N LYS A 162 16.07 -8.44 -6.06
CA LYS A 162 15.99 -9.81 -6.59
C LYS A 162 14.62 -10.10 -7.20
N LEU A 163 14.60 -10.60 -8.44
CA LEU A 163 13.40 -11.06 -9.14
C LEU A 163 13.47 -12.54 -9.42
N ILE A 164 12.41 -13.27 -9.07
CA ILE A 164 12.20 -14.68 -9.42
C ILE A 164 10.96 -14.77 -10.30
N ILE A 165 11.11 -15.34 -11.48
CA ILE A 165 10.02 -15.64 -12.42
C ILE A 165 9.71 -17.12 -12.31
N GLY A 166 8.53 -17.45 -11.78
CA GLY A 166 8.07 -18.80 -11.53
C GLY A 166 7.66 -19.53 -12.81
N GLU A 167 7.42 -20.83 -12.69
CA GLU A 167 7.11 -21.72 -13.82
C GLU A 167 5.78 -21.37 -14.51
N ASN A 168 4.82 -20.79 -13.77
CA ASN A 168 3.50 -20.42 -14.31
C ASN A 168 3.42 -18.95 -14.72
N ALA A 169 4.53 -18.21 -14.63
CA ALA A 169 4.54 -16.80 -14.95
C ALA A 169 4.22 -16.55 -16.42
N ARG A 170 3.29 -15.65 -16.68
CA ARG A 170 2.92 -15.23 -18.03
C ARG A 170 2.79 -13.71 -18.09
N VAL A 171 3.45 -13.10 -19.07
CA VAL A 171 3.35 -11.68 -19.37
C VAL A 171 3.14 -11.50 -20.87
N ASP A 172 2.00 -10.88 -21.24
CA ASP A 172 1.67 -10.68 -22.64
C ASP A 172 2.18 -9.34 -23.16
N GLY A 173 2.26 -8.30 -22.31
CA GLY A 173 2.75 -6.97 -22.65
C GLY A 173 4.25 -6.75 -22.42
N THR A 174 4.61 -5.52 -22.04
CA THR A 174 6.01 -5.16 -21.75
C THR A 174 6.42 -5.63 -20.35
N PHE A 175 7.68 -6.05 -20.21
CA PHE A 175 8.24 -6.44 -18.92
C PHE A 175 9.54 -5.67 -18.66
N GLU A 176 9.40 -4.57 -17.90
CA GLU A 176 10.52 -3.72 -17.49
C GLU A 176 10.97 -4.08 -16.08
N VAL A 177 12.24 -4.35 -15.91
CA VAL A 177 12.85 -4.69 -14.62
C VAL A 177 14.02 -3.76 -14.36
N ARG A 178 14.03 -3.11 -13.22
CA ARG A 178 15.20 -2.42 -12.68
C ARG A 178 15.64 -3.14 -11.42
N GLY A 179 16.86 -3.67 -11.41
CA GLY A 179 17.32 -4.54 -10.35
C GLY A 179 18.82 -4.55 -10.14
N GLU A 180 19.27 -5.08 -9.00
CA GLU A 180 20.69 -5.27 -8.70
C GLU A 180 21.20 -6.56 -9.34
N GLU A 181 20.36 -7.60 -9.35
CA GLU A 181 20.67 -8.92 -9.91
C GLU A 181 19.80 -9.20 -11.14
N GLU A 182 20.33 -9.98 -12.08
CA GLU A 182 19.56 -10.49 -13.22
C GLU A 182 18.40 -11.37 -12.74
N PRO A 183 17.23 -11.34 -13.40
CA PRO A 183 16.10 -12.18 -13.05
C PRO A 183 16.41 -13.66 -13.07
N ILE A 184 15.97 -14.39 -12.05
CA ILE A 184 16.04 -15.86 -11.97
C ILE A 184 14.78 -16.42 -12.61
N ILE A 185 14.90 -17.20 -13.69
CA ILE A 185 13.79 -17.83 -14.40
C ILE A 185 13.76 -19.32 -14.05
N LEU A 186 12.63 -19.79 -13.46
CA LEU A 186 12.46 -21.18 -13.03
C LEU A 186 11.77 -22.08 -14.07
N GLY A 187 11.11 -21.48 -15.10
CA GLY A 187 10.37 -22.20 -16.13
C GLY A 187 10.77 -21.80 -17.54
N ASP A 188 9.87 -22.01 -18.49
CA ASP A 188 10.10 -21.73 -19.92
C ASP A 188 9.75 -20.27 -20.31
N PHE A 189 9.93 -19.33 -19.40
CA PHE A 189 9.64 -17.91 -19.67
C PHE A 189 10.67 -17.34 -20.64
N ASP A 190 10.21 -16.70 -21.72
CA ASP A 190 11.06 -16.08 -22.73
C ASP A 190 11.76 -14.82 -22.19
N SER A 191 13.04 -14.95 -21.85
CA SER A 191 13.85 -13.86 -21.33
C SER A 191 14.00 -12.67 -22.29
N SER A 192 13.79 -12.86 -23.60
CA SER A 192 13.86 -11.79 -24.59
C SER A 192 12.75 -10.73 -24.41
N LYS A 193 11.67 -11.07 -23.69
CA LYS A 193 10.59 -10.15 -23.33
C LYS A 193 10.96 -9.19 -22.19
N ILE A 194 12.05 -9.46 -21.47
CA ILE A 194 12.45 -8.67 -20.31
C ILE A 194 13.43 -7.58 -20.74
N THR A 195 13.05 -6.33 -20.48
CA THR A 195 13.97 -5.20 -20.54
C THR A 195 14.57 -5.01 -19.15
N PHE A 196 15.83 -5.45 -18.97
CA PHE A 196 16.52 -5.35 -17.69
C PHE A 196 17.46 -4.14 -17.66
N ASP A 197 17.27 -3.27 -16.67
CA ASP A 197 18.12 -2.12 -16.35
C ASP A 197 18.81 -2.36 -15.01
N LYS A 198 20.13 -2.62 -15.05
CA LYS A 198 20.89 -2.91 -13.83
C LYS A 198 21.10 -1.65 -13.00
N ILE A 199 20.65 -1.66 -11.77
CA ILE A 199 20.97 -0.64 -10.79
C ILE A 199 22.39 -0.90 -10.29
N ILE A 200 23.32 -0.01 -10.64
CA ILE A 200 24.65 0.00 -10.03
C ILE A 200 24.55 0.92 -8.81
N THR A 201 24.46 0.34 -7.63
CA THR A 201 24.57 1.06 -6.37
C THR A 201 26.05 1.35 -6.13
N ASP A 202 26.58 2.42 -6.75
CA ASP A 202 27.82 2.99 -6.27
C ASP A 202 27.54 3.51 -4.85
N TYR A 203 28.08 2.83 -3.86
CA TYR A 203 28.10 3.31 -2.47
C TYR A 203 29.11 4.46 -2.37
N ASP A 204 28.86 5.53 -3.11
CA ASP A 204 29.51 6.79 -2.81
C ASP A 204 28.95 7.30 -1.48
N ASN A 205 29.87 7.68 -0.57
CA ASN A 205 29.54 8.15 0.79
C ASN A 205 28.54 9.34 0.83
N GLU A 206 28.18 9.94 -0.28
CA GLU A 206 27.14 10.97 -0.39
C GLU A 206 25.74 10.44 -0.11
N SER A 207 25.44 9.15 -0.39
CA SER A 207 24.13 8.56 -0.14
C SER A 207 23.82 8.40 1.36
N LEU A 208 24.86 8.20 2.18
CA LEU A 208 24.75 8.13 3.63
C LEU A 208 24.26 9.47 4.21
N PHE A 209 24.75 10.60 3.68
CA PHE A 209 24.31 11.93 4.10
C PHE A 209 22.90 12.27 3.58
N ALA A 210 22.50 11.76 2.42
CA ALA A 210 21.14 11.91 1.91
C ALA A 210 20.13 11.14 2.77
N GLY A 211 20.44 9.89 3.16
CA GLY A 211 19.63 9.08 4.07
C GLY A 211 19.48 9.71 5.45
N ILE A 212 20.56 10.27 6.02
CA ILE A 212 20.55 10.98 7.30
C ILE A 212 19.68 12.26 7.20
N ASN A 213 19.71 12.98 6.08
CA ASN A 213 18.85 14.14 5.87
C ASN A 213 17.36 13.78 5.78
N ILE A 214 17.01 12.66 5.17
CA ILE A 214 15.62 12.18 5.09
C ILE A 214 15.17 11.71 6.48
N ALA A 215 15.97 10.90 7.18
CA ALA A 215 15.69 10.48 8.55
C ALA A 215 15.54 11.67 9.50
N GLY A 216 16.40 12.68 9.39
CA GLY A 216 16.32 13.92 10.16
C GLY A 216 15.01 14.70 9.89
N LYS A 217 14.55 14.76 8.66
CA LYS A 217 13.27 15.38 8.30
C LYS A 217 12.07 14.60 8.87
N ILE A 218 12.11 13.27 8.84
CA ILE A 218 11.06 12.41 9.41
C ILE A 218 11.03 12.58 10.92
N ILE A 219 12.17 12.56 11.61
CA ILE A 219 12.27 12.77 13.05
C ILE A 219 11.74 14.16 13.42
N SER A 220 12.09 15.20 12.66
CA SER A 220 11.60 16.56 12.87
C SER A 220 10.07 16.65 12.70
N LEU A 221 9.49 15.94 11.73
CA LEU A 221 8.05 15.89 11.53
C LEU A 221 7.35 15.18 12.70
N ILE A 222 7.86 14.04 13.13
CA ILE A 222 7.33 13.29 14.29
C ILE A 222 7.40 14.14 15.56
N THR A 223 8.52 14.83 15.80
CA THR A 223 8.68 15.72 16.96
C THR A 223 7.70 16.89 16.93
N ALA A 224 7.46 17.47 15.76
CA ALA A 224 6.48 18.53 15.58
C ALA A 224 5.05 18.03 15.88
N ILE A 225 4.69 16.84 15.45
CA ILE A 225 3.37 16.22 15.72
C ILE A 225 3.21 15.96 17.23
N ILE A 226 4.22 15.39 17.89
CA ILE A 226 4.21 15.13 19.33
C ILE A 226 4.07 16.46 20.11
N PHE A 227 4.78 17.50 19.68
CA PHE A 227 4.72 18.82 20.33
C PHE A 227 3.34 19.46 20.17
N CYS A 228 2.68 19.33 19.01
CA CYS A 228 1.31 19.78 18.79
C CYS A 228 0.31 19.03 19.68
N ILE A 229 0.46 17.71 19.83
CA ILE A 229 -0.38 16.90 20.73
C ILE A 229 -0.21 17.33 22.17
N LEU A 230 1.02 17.56 22.62
CA LEU A 230 1.29 18.03 23.98
C LEU A 230 0.68 19.42 24.24
N ILE A 231 0.78 20.36 23.29
CA ILE A 231 0.15 21.69 23.42
C ILE A 231 -1.36 21.55 23.54
N THR A 232 -2.01 20.73 22.70
CA THR A 232 -3.46 20.53 22.78
C THR A 232 -3.90 19.92 24.12
N LEU A 233 -3.13 18.99 24.67
CA LEU A 233 -3.40 18.39 25.99
C LEU A 233 -3.20 19.36 27.14
N PHE A 234 -2.21 20.27 27.05
CA PHE A 234 -1.94 21.27 28.10
C PHE A 234 -2.84 22.49 28.02
N CYS A 235 -3.28 22.91 26.83
CA CYS A 235 -4.19 24.06 26.66
C CYS A 235 -5.67 23.68 26.75
N SER A 236 -6.00 22.41 26.93
CA SER A 236 -7.37 21.89 27.10
C SER A 236 -7.83 21.84 28.58
N ARG A 237 -7.18 22.62 29.49
CA ARG A 237 -7.63 22.81 30.87
C ARG A 237 -8.08 24.21 31.13
#